data_fa76c08070586e2cdfba98754d8bad79
#
_entry.id   fa76c08070586e2cdfba98754d8bad79
#
_cell.length_a   1.000
_cell.length_b   1.000
_cell.length_c   1.000
_cell.angle_alpha   90.00
_cell.angle_beta   90.00
_cell.angle_gamma   90.00
#
_symmetry.space_group_name_H-M   'P 1'
#
loop_
_entity.id
_entity.type
_entity.pdbx_description
1 polymer ?
#
loop_
_entity_poly.entity_id
_entity_poly.type
_entity_poly.pdbx_seq_one_letter_code
_entity_poly.pdbx_strand_id
1 'polypeptide(L)'
;ILKKKQVKERKLVTKLYPRSAIAEQYKTVRTNIQFASPDHEIRSIMVTSPGPEEGKSTTAANLALVFAQQGKRILLVDADLRKPTIHYTFDVLNTVGLTTILVNRSSLVNTVLQTSDENLYILTSGPIPPNPSELLASKAMEELIKEMCFVIEIVT
;
A
#
# COMPACT_ATOMS: atom_id res chain seq x y z
N ILE A 1 18.02 5.90 30.45
CA ILE A 1 17.45 4.65 29.91
C ILE A 1 16.29 5.08 29.01
N LEU A 2 16.56 5.21 27.72
CA LEU A 2 15.53 5.52 26.72
C LEU A 2 14.63 4.27 26.57
N LYS A 3 13.37 4.38 27.00
CA LYS A 3 12.36 3.38 26.69
C LYS A 3 12.24 3.32 25.15
N LYS A 4 12.76 2.27 24.53
CA LYS A 4 12.38 1.94 23.14
C LYS A 4 10.86 1.85 23.09
N LYS A 5 10.22 2.80 22.40
CA LYS A 5 8.82 2.69 22.03
C LYS A 5 8.71 1.37 21.27
N GLN A 6 8.05 0.36 21.83
CA GLN A 6 7.74 -0.86 21.08
C GLN A 6 6.88 -0.41 19.90
N VAL A 7 7.49 -0.42 18.72
CA VAL A 7 6.74 -0.31 17.47
C VAL A 7 5.85 -1.55 17.43
N LYS A 8 4.54 -1.33 17.52
CA LYS A 8 3.55 -2.41 17.46
C LYS A 8 3.71 -3.04 16.07
N GLU A 9 4.38 -4.19 15.99
CA GLU A 9 4.53 -4.94 14.75
C GLU A 9 3.13 -5.13 14.16
N ARG A 10 2.89 -4.51 13.02
CA ARG A 10 1.64 -4.69 12.28
C ARG A 10 1.70 -6.06 11.62
N LYS A 11 0.97 -7.00 12.19
CA LYS A 11 0.98 -8.39 11.76
C LYS A 11 0.31 -8.53 10.40
N LEU A 12 1.07 -8.99 9.41
CA LEU A 12 0.52 -9.48 8.15
C LEU A 12 -0.08 -10.88 8.42
N VAL A 13 -1.31 -10.89 8.90
CA VAL A 13 -2.02 -12.13 9.31
C VAL A 13 -2.10 -13.12 8.16
N THR A 14 -2.32 -12.62 6.95
CA THR A 14 -2.41 -13.45 5.73
C THR A 14 -1.08 -14.12 5.36
N LYS A 15 0.05 -13.59 5.83
CA LYS A 15 1.37 -14.19 5.68
C LYS A 15 1.70 -15.13 6.83
N LEU A 16 1.52 -14.68 8.07
CA LEU A 16 1.92 -15.42 9.27
C LEU A 16 0.98 -16.58 9.57
N TYR A 17 -0.31 -16.42 9.29
CA TYR A 17 -1.35 -17.40 9.57
C TYR A 17 -2.28 -17.55 8.36
N PRO A 18 -1.78 -18.10 7.23
CA PRO A 18 -2.53 -18.14 5.96
C PRO A 18 -3.79 -19.01 5.98
N ARG A 19 -3.93 -19.87 6.99
CA ARG A 19 -5.11 -20.72 7.19
C ARG A 19 -6.03 -20.23 8.32
N SER A 20 -5.76 -19.08 8.89
CA SER A 20 -6.62 -18.49 9.94
C SER A 20 -7.96 -18.02 9.35
N ALA A 21 -8.98 -17.94 10.21
CA ALA A 21 -10.29 -17.40 9.83
C ALA A 21 -10.19 -15.97 9.28
N ILE A 22 -9.29 -15.16 9.83
CA ILE A 22 -9.05 -13.78 9.37
C ILE A 22 -8.42 -13.78 7.97
N ALA A 23 -7.44 -14.65 7.70
CA ALA A 23 -6.85 -14.78 6.37
C ALA A 23 -7.90 -15.21 5.32
N GLU A 24 -8.79 -16.13 5.68
CA GLU A 24 -9.90 -16.55 4.80
C GLU A 24 -10.89 -15.40 4.54
N GLN A 25 -11.14 -14.54 5.51
CA GLN A 25 -11.95 -13.33 5.32
C GLN A 25 -11.32 -12.36 4.31
N TYR A 26 -10.00 -12.14 4.34
CA TYR A 26 -9.33 -11.34 3.32
C TYR A 26 -9.42 -11.95 1.92
N LYS A 27 -9.31 -13.26 1.80
CA LYS A 27 -9.51 -13.97 0.53
C LYS A 27 -10.94 -13.83 0.02
N THR A 28 -11.93 -13.85 0.92
CA THR A 28 -13.34 -13.62 0.58
C THR A 28 -13.56 -12.19 0.09
N VAL A 29 -12.99 -11.19 0.78
CA VAL A 29 -13.06 -9.77 0.35
C VAL A 29 -12.44 -9.61 -1.04
N ARG A 30 -11.26 -10.18 -1.29
CA ARG A 30 -10.63 -10.19 -2.61
C ARG A 30 -11.58 -10.75 -3.67
N THR A 31 -12.16 -11.91 -3.41
CA THR A 31 -13.09 -12.58 -4.35
C THR A 31 -14.30 -11.69 -4.64
N ASN A 32 -14.88 -11.08 -3.61
CA ASN A 32 -16.01 -10.16 -3.76
C ASN A 32 -15.64 -8.93 -4.60
N ILE A 33 -14.46 -8.36 -4.40
CA ILE A 33 -13.96 -7.25 -5.22
C ILE A 33 -13.83 -7.67 -6.68
N GLN A 34 -13.27 -8.85 -6.97
CA GLN A 34 -13.12 -9.36 -8.33
C GLN A 34 -14.47 -9.57 -9.04
N PHE A 35 -15.48 -9.99 -8.31
CA PHE A 35 -16.84 -10.16 -8.85
C PHE A 35 -17.68 -8.89 -8.90
N ALA A 36 -17.27 -7.81 -8.20
CA ALA A 36 -18.01 -6.56 -8.19
C ALA A 36 -18.01 -5.82 -9.54
N SER A 37 -17.08 -6.14 -10.42
CA SER A 37 -16.98 -5.54 -11.76
C SER A 37 -16.70 -6.63 -12.82
N PRO A 38 -17.73 -7.40 -13.24
CA PRO A 38 -17.52 -8.51 -14.16
C PRO A 38 -17.07 -8.08 -15.55
N ASP A 39 -17.43 -6.86 -15.97
CA ASP A 39 -17.16 -6.35 -17.32
C ASP A 39 -15.86 -5.54 -17.44
N HIS A 40 -15.26 -5.17 -16.30
CA HIS A 40 -14.06 -4.34 -16.26
C HIS A 40 -13.05 -4.85 -15.24
N GLU A 41 -11.79 -4.92 -15.63
CA GLU A 41 -10.71 -5.26 -14.73
C GLU A 41 -10.50 -4.11 -13.72
N ILE A 42 -10.59 -4.42 -12.42
CA ILE A 42 -10.26 -3.46 -11.36
C ILE A 42 -8.74 -3.34 -11.28
N ARG A 43 -8.23 -2.14 -11.55
CA ARG A 43 -6.78 -1.85 -11.57
C ARG A 43 -6.30 -1.09 -10.37
N SER A 44 -7.21 -0.46 -9.63
CA SER A 44 -6.86 0.27 -8.41
C SER A 44 -7.92 0.09 -7.34
N ILE A 45 -7.47 -0.02 -6.10
CA ILE A 45 -8.32 -0.13 -4.92
C ILE A 45 -7.82 0.90 -3.91
N MET A 46 -8.71 1.74 -3.43
CA MET A 46 -8.40 2.66 -2.35
C MET A 46 -9.00 2.16 -1.04
N VAL A 47 -8.17 2.02 -0.01
CA VAL A 47 -8.59 1.66 1.34
C VAL A 47 -8.56 2.92 2.19
N THR A 48 -9.70 3.33 2.70
CA THR A 48 -9.86 4.53 3.52
C THR A 48 -10.66 4.23 4.78
N SER A 49 -10.61 5.14 5.74
CA SER A 49 -11.40 5.08 6.97
C SER A 49 -11.80 6.48 7.42
N PRO A 50 -12.94 6.64 8.14
CA PRO A 50 -13.40 7.93 8.62
C PRO A 50 -12.53 8.54 9.72
N GLY A 51 -11.75 7.71 10.44
CA GLY A 51 -10.89 8.14 11.53
C GLY A 51 -9.48 7.55 11.51
N PRO A 52 -8.58 8.07 12.36
CA PRO A 52 -7.24 7.52 12.51
C PRO A 52 -7.26 6.18 13.27
N GLU A 53 -6.23 5.37 13.05
CA GLU A 53 -5.98 4.12 13.77
C GLU A 53 -7.07 3.03 13.67
N GLU A 54 -7.91 3.08 12.63
CA GLU A 54 -8.98 2.11 12.38
C GLU A 54 -8.52 0.85 11.61
N GLY A 55 -7.22 0.63 11.47
CA GLY A 55 -6.67 -0.55 10.81
C GLY A 55 -6.58 -0.44 9.28
N LYS A 56 -6.75 0.74 8.71
CA LYS A 56 -6.67 1.02 7.27
C LYS A 56 -5.41 0.43 6.62
N SER A 57 -4.24 0.78 7.13
CA SER A 57 -2.97 0.31 6.56
C SER A 57 -2.75 -1.19 6.73
N THR A 58 -3.21 -1.78 7.84
CA THR A 58 -3.18 -3.23 8.06
C THR A 58 -4.09 -3.95 7.07
N THR A 59 -5.29 -3.42 6.85
CA THR A 59 -6.25 -3.95 5.87
C THR A 59 -5.68 -3.87 4.46
N ALA A 60 -5.13 -2.73 4.06
CA ALA A 60 -4.52 -2.53 2.74
C ALA A 60 -3.36 -3.50 2.50
N ALA A 61 -2.46 -3.67 3.48
CA ALA A 61 -1.32 -4.56 3.35
C ALA A 61 -1.72 -6.04 3.23
N ASN A 62 -2.66 -6.50 4.05
CA ASN A 62 -3.16 -7.86 3.97
C ASN A 62 -3.95 -8.12 2.68
N LEU A 63 -4.75 -7.16 2.23
CA LEU A 63 -5.47 -7.24 0.98
C LEU A 63 -4.50 -7.31 -0.22
N ALA A 64 -3.50 -6.45 -0.27
CA ALA A 64 -2.46 -6.48 -1.29
C ALA A 64 -1.76 -7.84 -1.36
N LEU A 65 -1.45 -8.41 -0.19
CA LEU A 65 -0.79 -9.72 -0.13
C LEU A 65 -1.67 -10.84 -0.69
N VAL A 66 -2.97 -10.90 -0.36
CA VAL A 66 -3.84 -11.95 -0.88
C VAL A 66 -4.10 -11.84 -2.38
N PHE A 67 -4.03 -10.62 -2.96
CA PHE A 67 -4.02 -10.45 -4.41
C PHE A 67 -2.71 -10.93 -5.04
N ALA A 68 -1.57 -10.58 -4.45
CA ALA A 68 -0.26 -11.01 -4.92
C ALA A 68 -0.10 -12.54 -4.90
N GLN A 69 -0.65 -13.21 -3.90
CA GLN A 69 -0.66 -14.67 -3.77
C GLN A 69 -1.41 -15.39 -4.91
N GLN A 70 -2.24 -14.69 -5.66
CA GLN A 70 -2.87 -15.22 -6.89
C GLN A 70 -1.99 -15.08 -8.14
N GLY A 71 -0.77 -14.59 -8.03
CA GLY A 71 0.14 -14.38 -9.15
C GLY A 71 -0.01 -13.02 -9.84
N LYS A 72 -0.87 -12.14 -9.34
CA LYS A 72 -0.98 -10.77 -9.83
C LYS A 72 0.13 -9.89 -9.28
N ARG A 73 0.71 -9.03 -10.12
CA ARG A 73 1.66 -8.02 -9.67
C ARG A 73 0.92 -6.89 -8.99
N ILE A 74 1.19 -6.70 -7.71
CA ILE A 74 0.50 -5.73 -6.85
C ILE A 74 1.49 -4.69 -6.36
N LEU A 75 1.10 -3.42 -6.43
CA LEU A 75 1.79 -2.30 -5.80
C LEU A 75 0.95 -1.77 -4.65
N LEU A 76 1.47 -1.91 -3.45
CA LEU A 76 0.92 -1.26 -2.25
C LEU A 76 1.54 0.12 -2.10
N VAL A 77 0.71 1.15 -2.14
CA VAL A 77 1.14 2.55 -2.04
C VAL A 77 0.72 3.13 -0.68
N ASP A 78 1.67 3.68 0.06
CA ASP A 78 1.36 4.44 1.27
C ASP A 78 1.04 5.90 0.92
N ALA A 79 -0.25 6.18 0.75
CA ALA A 79 -0.77 7.52 0.49
C ALA A 79 -1.20 8.26 1.76
N ASP A 80 -0.99 7.69 2.94
CA ASP A 80 -1.18 8.38 4.21
C ASP A 80 0.02 9.29 4.51
N LEU A 81 0.04 10.46 3.89
CA LEU A 81 1.14 11.42 4.03
C LEU A 81 1.19 12.13 5.37
N ARG A 82 0.24 11.88 6.28
CA ARG A 82 0.21 12.46 7.62
C ARG A 82 0.80 11.53 8.66
N LYS A 83 0.41 10.23 8.60
CA LYS A 83 0.89 9.18 9.51
C LYS A 83 1.24 7.91 8.75
N PRO A 84 2.27 7.94 7.91
CA PRO A 84 2.64 6.79 7.10
C PRO A 84 3.13 5.64 7.98
N THR A 85 2.84 4.41 7.57
CA THR A 85 3.10 3.22 8.39
C THR A 85 3.53 1.99 7.60
N ILE A 86 3.40 1.98 6.28
CA ILE A 86 3.77 0.82 5.46
C ILE A 86 5.26 0.49 5.59
N HIS A 87 6.13 1.48 5.68
CA HIS A 87 7.56 1.27 5.89
C HIS A 87 7.88 0.53 7.21
N TYR A 88 7.08 0.73 8.26
CA TYR A 88 7.22 -0.06 9.50
C TYR A 88 6.73 -1.50 9.32
N THR A 89 5.65 -1.70 8.57
CA THR A 89 5.08 -3.02 8.31
C THR A 89 6.05 -3.93 7.57
N PHE A 90 6.82 -3.36 6.64
CA PHE A 90 7.76 -4.09 5.79
C PHE A 90 9.23 -3.91 6.20
N ASP A 91 9.49 -3.21 7.29
CA ASP A 91 10.84 -2.95 7.82
C ASP A 91 11.79 -2.35 6.76
N VAL A 92 11.34 -1.30 6.09
CA VAL A 92 12.11 -0.59 5.08
C VAL A 92 12.28 0.88 5.44
N LEU A 93 13.28 1.52 4.83
CA LEU A 93 13.52 2.96 4.99
C LEU A 93 12.43 3.76 4.27
N ASN A 94 12.11 4.93 4.80
CA ASN A 94 11.14 5.88 4.23
C ASN A 94 11.78 7.22 3.84
N THR A 95 13.03 7.18 3.40
CA THR A 95 13.77 8.39 2.96
C THR A 95 13.41 8.82 1.56
N VAL A 96 12.93 7.89 0.74
CA VAL A 96 12.46 8.08 -0.64
C VAL A 96 11.13 7.35 -0.77
N GLY A 97 10.16 7.96 -1.43
CA GLY A 97 8.84 7.37 -1.62
C GLY A 97 7.94 8.23 -2.49
N LEU A 98 6.63 8.13 -2.29
CA LEU A 98 5.61 8.83 -3.07
C LEU A 98 5.89 10.35 -3.16
N THR A 99 6.18 10.99 -2.02
CA THR A 99 6.39 12.44 -1.99
C THR A 99 7.61 12.89 -2.78
N THR A 100 8.68 12.11 -2.80
CA THR A 100 9.87 12.44 -3.60
C THR A 100 9.63 12.30 -5.10
N ILE A 101 8.75 11.37 -5.50
CA ILE A 101 8.31 11.27 -6.90
C ILE A 101 7.47 12.48 -7.29
N LEU A 102 6.51 12.86 -6.44
CA LEU A 102 5.58 13.97 -6.71
C LEU A 102 6.26 15.33 -6.86
N VAL A 103 7.44 15.51 -6.25
CA VAL A 103 8.27 16.72 -6.40
C VAL A 103 9.42 16.56 -7.40
N ASN A 104 9.36 15.55 -8.27
CA ASN A 104 10.35 15.25 -9.33
C ASN A 104 11.79 15.02 -8.83
N ARG A 105 11.96 14.48 -7.63
CA ARG A 105 13.28 14.13 -7.08
C ARG A 105 13.64 12.66 -7.24
N SER A 106 12.69 11.84 -7.72
CA SER A 106 12.88 10.42 -7.99
C SER A 106 11.90 9.95 -9.05
N SER A 107 12.17 8.81 -9.66
CA SER A 107 11.26 8.13 -10.59
C SER A 107 10.57 6.94 -9.91
N LEU A 108 9.42 6.52 -10.44
CA LEU A 108 8.69 5.36 -9.95
C LEU A 108 9.58 4.10 -9.93
N VAL A 109 10.27 3.81 -11.03
CA VAL A 109 11.13 2.63 -11.18
C VAL A 109 12.24 2.58 -10.14
N ASN A 110 12.82 3.73 -9.79
CA ASN A 110 13.92 3.81 -8.82
C ASN A 110 13.44 3.83 -7.36
N THR A 111 12.14 3.98 -7.13
CA THR A 111 11.58 4.20 -5.78
C THR A 111 10.76 3.02 -5.29
N VAL A 112 10.13 2.27 -6.20
CA VAL A 112 9.38 1.05 -5.86
C VAL A 112 10.32 -0.03 -5.33
N LEU A 113 9.92 -0.65 -4.22
CA LEU A 113 10.65 -1.73 -3.58
C LEU A 113 9.92 -3.05 -3.79
N GLN A 114 10.67 -4.10 -4.14
CA GLN A 114 10.15 -5.46 -4.14
C GLN A 114 10.22 -6.02 -2.71
N THR A 115 9.15 -6.67 -2.27
CA THR A 115 9.12 -7.35 -0.97
C THR A 115 9.66 -8.77 -1.07
N SER A 116 9.79 -9.46 0.08
CA SER A 116 10.09 -10.89 0.11
C SER A 116 8.92 -11.77 -0.40
N ASP A 117 7.73 -11.19 -0.52
CA ASP A 117 6.57 -11.87 -1.08
C ASP A 117 6.55 -11.67 -2.59
N GLU A 118 6.48 -12.78 -3.32
CA GLU A 118 6.44 -12.75 -4.78
C GLU A 118 5.24 -11.93 -5.27
N ASN A 119 5.46 -11.14 -6.31
CA ASN A 119 4.46 -10.25 -6.92
C ASN A 119 3.98 -9.08 -6.04
N LEU A 120 4.50 -8.89 -4.84
CA LEU A 120 4.16 -7.74 -3.99
C LEU A 120 5.29 -6.71 -4.00
N TYR A 121 4.96 -5.52 -4.46
CA TYR A 121 5.80 -4.34 -4.47
C TYR A 121 5.23 -3.29 -3.54
N ILE A 122 6.07 -2.43 -3.01
CA ILE A 122 5.65 -1.33 -2.14
C ILE A 122 6.24 0.00 -2.60
N LEU A 123 5.44 1.03 -2.44
CA LEU A 123 5.86 2.43 -2.54
C LEU A 123 5.55 3.09 -1.20
N THR A 124 6.58 3.38 -0.44
CA THR A 124 6.44 4.10 0.83
C THR A 124 6.03 5.55 0.61
N SER A 125 5.58 6.24 1.65
CA SER A 125 5.15 7.63 1.51
C SER A 125 6.29 8.60 1.14
N GLY A 126 7.51 8.30 1.54
CA GLY A 126 8.60 9.25 1.55
C GLY A 126 8.51 10.24 2.73
N PRO A 127 9.32 11.30 2.76
CA PRO A 127 9.27 12.32 3.80
C PRO A 127 7.89 12.99 3.87
N ILE A 128 7.44 13.30 5.09
CA ILE A 128 6.14 13.93 5.31
C ILE A 128 6.19 15.38 4.79
N PRO A 129 5.32 15.75 3.84
CA PRO A 129 5.31 17.10 3.27
C PRO A 129 4.52 18.08 4.17
N PRO A 130 4.76 19.39 4.07
CA PRO A 130 3.96 20.38 4.76
C PRO A 130 2.54 20.55 4.20
N ASN A 131 2.30 20.08 2.97
CA ASN A 131 1.07 20.26 2.19
C ASN A 131 0.53 18.93 1.64
N PRO A 132 0.19 17.93 2.48
CA PRO A 132 -0.16 16.59 2.02
C PRO A 132 -1.37 16.57 1.08
N SER A 133 -2.41 17.33 1.40
CA SER A 133 -3.63 17.36 0.57
C SER A 133 -3.39 17.96 -0.82
N GLU A 134 -2.56 18.99 -0.92
CA GLU A 134 -2.21 19.61 -2.21
C GLU A 134 -1.41 18.65 -3.09
N LEU A 135 -0.47 17.92 -2.52
CA LEU A 135 0.31 16.92 -3.26
C LEU A 135 -0.57 15.80 -3.79
N LEU A 136 -1.49 15.26 -2.96
CA LEU A 136 -2.40 14.20 -3.37
C LEU A 136 -3.42 14.66 -4.42
N ALA A 137 -3.79 15.95 -4.42
CA ALA A 137 -4.68 16.55 -5.41
C ALA A 137 -3.95 17.09 -6.66
N SER A 138 -2.64 16.92 -6.74
CA SER A 138 -1.84 17.48 -7.83
C SER A 138 -2.01 16.71 -9.14
N LYS A 139 -1.71 17.41 -10.25
CA LYS A 139 -1.63 16.79 -11.57
C LYS A 139 -0.54 15.71 -11.61
N ALA A 140 0.56 15.91 -10.90
CA ALA A 140 1.63 14.92 -10.77
C ALA A 140 1.12 13.60 -10.16
N MET A 141 0.24 13.66 -9.16
CA MET A 141 -0.39 12.47 -8.58
C MET A 141 -1.32 11.78 -9.58
N GLU A 142 -2.12 12.53 -10.32
CA GLU A 142 -2.98 11.97 -11.36
C GLU A 142 -2.18 11.22 -12.44
N GLU A 143 -1.10 11.83 -12.92
CA GLU A 143 -0.22 11.22 -13.91
C GLU A 143 0.49 9.97 -13.34
N LEU A 144 0.92 10.02 -12.09
CA LEU A 144 1.56 8.89 -11.41
C LEU A 144 0.60 7.71 -11.25
N ILE A 145 -0.67 7.96 -10.88
CA ILE A 145 -1.69 6.91 -10.79
C ILE A 145 -1.88 6.23 -12.15
N LYS A 146 -1.94 6.99 -13.24
CA LYS A 146 -2.05 6.44 -14.60
C LYS A 146 -0.83 5.58 -14.96
N GLU A 147 0.37 6.04 -14.62
CA GLU A 147 1.61 5.28 -14.83
C GLU A 147 1.61 3.98 -14.04
N MET A 148 1.24 4.02 -12.74
CA MET A 148 1.18 2.84 -11.89
C MET A 148 0.16 1.83 -12.40
N CYS A 149 -1.07 2.25 -12.74
CA CYS A 149 -2.14 1.38 -13.23
C CYS A 149 -1.83 0.70 -14.57
N PHE A 150 -0.90 1.24 -15.35
CA PHE A 150 -0.47 0.62 -16.60
C PHE A 150 0.39 -0.63 -16.38
N VAL A 151 1.07 -0.70 -15.25
CA VAL A 151 2.07 -1.73 -14.96
C VAL A 151 1.62 -2.74 -13.90
N ILE A 152 0.87 -2.30 -12.88
CA ILE A 152 0.62 -3.06 -11.65
C ILE A 152 -0.77 -2.71 -11.09
N GLU A 153 -1.46 -3.65 -10.43
CA GLU A 153 -2.65 -3.33 -9.63
C GLU A 153 -2.25 -2.61 -8.34
N ILE A 154 -2.99 -1.58 -7.94
CA ILE A 154 -2.65 -0.68 -6.84
C ILE A 154 -3.59 -0.90 -5.66
N VAL A 155 -3.02 -0.96 -4.46
CA VAL A 155 -3.75 -0.85 -3.19
C VAL A 155 -3.15 0.30 -2.40
N THR A 156 -3.97 1.30 -2.06
CA THR A 156 -3.53 2.52 -1.36
C THR A 156 -4.24 2.68 -0.02
#